data_7317da3215acd393d5f3425ff78a1f6a
#
_entry.id   7317da3215acd393d5f3425ff78a1f6a
#
_cell.length_a   1.000
_cell.length_b   1.000
_cell.length_c   1.000
_cell.angle_alpha   90.00
_cell.angle_beta   90.00
_cell.angle_gamma   90.00
#
_symmetry.space_group_name_H-M   'P 1'
#
loop_
_entity.id
_entity.type
_entity.pdbx_description
1 polymer ?
#
loop_
_entity_poly.entity_id
_entity_poly.type
_entity_poly.pdbx_seq_one_letter_code
_entity_poly.pdbx_strand_id
1 'polypeptide(L)'
;RYDKLSTIRKKDGISGFTKHQESPHDFFDVGHSSTSISSALGLLTSRKLQQQDGKVIAVIGDGALTGGMAFEALSHGGQIAKNLIVVLNDNQMSIGKNTGSLSRYLSRLTMTSHYQTFRRKFDKAVSKIPFVGKSISNFVFRMKRGLKGIVFSNNLFADLGYEYVGPMDGHNLPELERIFNRIKNLDRPVVVHVITKKGYGYSPAENDPVTFHGIGPFCTSDGTVEKYDTLSFTECFSNSLEKLAEKDEKIVAITAAMMKGTGLTTFAHRYPKRFFDVGIAEQHAVTFAGGLAAGGLKPVVAIYSTFMQRAIDQLVHDIALQNIPAVFALDRAGAVPDDGETHQGMFDIAMMRPIPNLSLLAPASANELFLFLEWAVNQNLPVVIRYPKSSCPPEEDEFSLPVEIGRGVLLKSFAKDTENCDTLFVCTGGIFREVKEAVEILHNGIDNQVVNCHIYNLRFLKPLDKNYFLEIVKPYKNIIFVEDGIRIGGIGTYLESLLQRSYVGKKTAVCGFPDKFIPQGKRNDILENAHLSPDYLAKKVIRLREDTSFNQNGWNK
;
A
#
# COMPACT_ATOMS: atom_id res chain seq x y z
N ARG A 1 20.10 -0.69 -17.40
CA ARG A 1 18.68 -0.24 -17.30
C ARG A 1 18.37 1.01 -18.12
N TYR A 2 19.37 1.86 -18.43
CA TYR A 2 19.12 3.12 -19.14
C TYR A 2 18.33 2.92 -20.44
N ASP A 3 18.72 1.95 -21.25
CA ASP A 3 18.07 1.61 -22.52
C ASP A 3 16.62 1.08 -22.37
N LYS A 4 16.25 0.67 -21.15
CA LYS A 4 14.93 0.13 -20.81
C LYS A 4 14.04 1.13 -20.06
N LEU A 5 14.50 2.37 -19.80
CA LEU A 5 13.71 3.35 -19.05
C LEU A 5 12.34 3.65 -19.66
N SER A 6 12.21 3.59 -20.99
CA SER A 6 10.93 3.77 -21.69
C SER A 6 9.89 2.67 -21.39
N THR A 7 10.31 1.54 -20.80
CA THR A 7 9.46 0.40 -20.44
C THR A 7 9.08 0.38 -18.96
N ILE A 8 9.47 1.40 -18.18
CA ILE A 8 9.21 1.46 -16.73
C ILE A 8 7.70 1.33 -16.45
N ARG A 9 7.33 0.48 -15.49
CA ARG A 9 5.94 0.18 -15.06
C ARG A 9 5.04 -0.45 -16.14
N LYS A 10 5.58 -0.78 -17.32
CA LYS A 10 4.82 -1.48 -18.36
C LYS A 10 4.94 -2.99 -18.21
N LYS A 11 3.98 -3.72 -18.79
CA LYS A 11 4.04 -5.19 -18.94
C LYS A 11 5.37 -5.59 -19.57
N ASP A 12 6.03 -6.59 -19.01
CA ASP A 12 7.34 -7.11 -19.44
C ASP A 12 8.47 -6.06 -19.47
N GLY A 13 8.24 -4.88 -18.90
CA GLY A 13 9.21 -3.82 -18.73
C GLY A 13 9.90 -3.85 -17.36
N ILE A 14 10.68 -2.79 -17.07
CA ILE A 14 11.32 -2.67 -15.76
C ILE A 14 10.33 -2.18 -14.69
N SER A 15 10.54 -2.65 -13.48
CA SER A 15 9.76 -2.26 -12.30
C SER A 15 9.88 -0.76 -12.00
N GLY A 16 8.84 -0.18 -11.41
CA GLY A 16 8.88 1.18 -10.87
C GLY A 16 9.66 1.30 -9.56
N PHE A 17 10.09 0.17 -9.00
CA PHE A 17 10.83 0.04 -7.74
C PHE A 17 12.10 -0.78 -7.94
N THR A 18 12.99 -0.76 -6.92
CA THR A 18 14.19 -1.60 -6.96
C THR A 18 13.81 -3.08 -7.00
N LYS A 19 14.45 -3.84 -7.87
CA LYS A 19 14.18 -5.26 -8.08
C LYS A 19 15.48 -6.02 -8.31
N HIS A 20 15.79 -7.00 -7.44
CA HIS A 20 17.06 -7.72 -7.45
C HIS A 20 17.30 -8.49 -8.74
N GLN A 21 16.22 -8.99 -9.39
CA GLN A 21 16.31 -9.68 -10.67
C GLN A 21 16.71 -8.77 -11.85
N GLU A 22 16.54 -7.46 -11.69
CA GLU A 22 16.84 -6.49 -12.76
C GLU A 22 18.24 -5.93 -12.69
N SER A 23 18.92 -6.01 -11.52
CA SER A 23 20.27 -5.49 -11.35
C SER A 23 21.00 -6.15 -10.19
N PRO A 24 22.29 -6.51 -10.37
CA PRO A 24 23.12 -7.04 -9.29
C PRO A 24 23.40 -6.00 -8.17
N HIS A 25 23.06 -4.74 -8.40
CA HIS A 25 23.19 -3.67 -7.41
C HIS A 25 21.94 -3.48 -6.55
N ASP A 26 20.81 -4.12 -6.88
CA ASP A 26 19.60 -4.12 -6.11
C ASP A 26 19.55 -5.39 -5.25
N PHE A 27 19.94 -5.30 -3.99
CA PHE A 27 20.01 -6.46 -3.09
C PHE A 27 18.63 -6.95 -2.64
N PHE A 28 17.61 -6.08 -2.68
CA PHE A 28 16.25 -6.37 -2.23
C PHE A 28 15.22 -5.72 -3.16
N ASP A 29 14.08 -6.38 -3.29
CA ASP A 29 12.88 -5.80 -3.88
C ASP A 29 12.23 -4.89 -2.85
N VAL A 30 12.07 -3.60 -3.16
CA VAL A 30 11.59 -2.61 -2.19
C VAL A 30 10.47 -1.77 -2.79
N GLY A 31 9.24 -1.99 -2.33
CA GLY A 31 8.08 -1.13 -2.61
C GLY A 31 7.51 -0.53 -1.34
N HIS A 32 7.56 -1.28 -0.24
CA HIS A 32 7.21 -0.79 1.10
C HIS A 32 8.42 -0.09 1.72
N SER A 33 8.23 1.14 2.21
CA SER A 33 9.30 1.96 2.79
C SER A 33 9.79 1.47 4.16
N SER A 34 10.82 2.14 4.71
CA SER A 34 11.32 1.99 6.10
C SER A 34 12.09 0.69 6.40
N THR A 35 12.37 -0.17 5.41
CA THR A 35 13.02 -1.48 5.60
C THR A 35 14.52 -1.46 5.38
N SER A 36 15.08 -0.44 4.69
CA SER A 36 16.45 -0.44 4.17
C SER A 36 17.52 -0.58 5.25
N ILE A 37 17.35 0.05 6.42
CA ILE A 37 18.32 -0.02 7.52
C ILE A 37 18.33 -1.41 8.13
N SER A 38 17.17 -2.03 8.39
CA SER A 38 17.06 -3.39 8.91
C SER A 38 17.71 -4.41 7.97
N SER A 39 17.40 -4.31 6.66
CA SER A 39 17.99 -5.17 5.64
C SER A 39 19.51 -5.00 5.56
N ALA A 40 20.00 -3.76 5.64
CA ALA A 40 21.44 -3.46 5.63
C ALA A 40 22.15 -4.03 6.88
N LEU A 41 21.52 -3.97 8.06
CA LEU A 41 22.06 -4.57 9.29
C LEU A 41 22.18 -6.09 9.18
N GLY A 42 21.15 -6.75 8.64
CA GLY A 42 21.17 -8.19 8.39
C GLY A 42 22.30 -8.58 7.43
N LEU A 43 22.43 -7.86 6.31
CA LEU A 43 23.50 -8.08 5.33
C LEU A 43 24.88 -7.85 5.94
N LEU A 44 25.07 -6.77 6.71
CA LEU A 44 26.32 -6.46 7.39
C LEU A 44 26.70 -7.53 8.40
N THR A 45 25.76 -8.01 9.18
CA THR A 45 25.97 -9.08 10.15
C THR A 45 26.35 -10.38 9.48
N SER A 46 25.69 -10.75 8.38
CA SER A 46 26.03 -11.93 7.57
C SER A 46 27.45 -11.85 7.04
N ARG A 47 27.85 -10.71 6.45
CA ARG A 47 29.23 -10.50 5.95
C ARG A 47 30.27 -10.65 7.07
N LYS A 48 30.00 -10.08 8.25
CA LYS A 48 30.88 -10.18 9.42
C LYS A 48 31.08 -11.63 9.87
N LEU A 49 29.99 -12.40 9.94
CA LEU A 49 30.06 -13.82 10.33
C LEU A 49 30.81 -14.66 9.29
N GLN A 50 30.74 -14.29 8.02
CA GLN A 50 31.48 -14.92 6.92
C GLN A 50 32.90 -14.35 6.75
N GLN A 51 33.38 -13.51 7.64
CA GLN A 51 34.70 -12.87 7.61
C GLN A 51 34.94 -12.06 6.31
N GLN A 52 33.89 -11.48 5.73
CA GLN A 52 33.96 -10.63 4.55
C GLN A 52 34.06 -9.16 4.95
N ASP A 53 35.09 -8.48 4.45
CA ASP A 53 35.27 -7.05 4.64
C ASP A 53 34.32 -6.22 3.76
N GLY A 54 34.14 -4.94 4.13
CA GLY A 54 33.42 -3.96 3.36
C GLY A 54 32.38 -3.19 4.15
N LYS A 55 31.82 -2.18 3.51
CA LYS A 55 30.72 -1.34 4.05
C LYS A 55 29.40 -1.77 3.45
N VAL A 56 28.33 -1.61 4.21
CA VAL A 56 26.96 -1.72 3.72
C VAL A 56 26.33 -0.33 3.79
N ILE A 57 25.67 0.07 2.69
CA ILE A 57 25.05 1.40 2.57
C ILE A 57 23.54 1.22 2.50
N ALA A 58 22.82 1.82 3.45
CA ALA A 58 21.37 1.94 3.43
C ALA A 58 20.98 3.35 2.99
N VAL A 59 20.15 3.48 1.96
CA VAL A 59 19.57 4.77 1.56
C VAL A 59 18.13 4.81 2.06
N ILE A 60 17.77 5.90 2.76
CA ILE A 60 16.43 6.08 3.33
C ILE A 60 15.99 7.54 3.14
N GLY A 61 14.72 7.75 2.74
CA GLY A 61 14.11 9.08 2.72
C GLY A 61 13.69 9.54 4.11
N ASP A 62 13.60 10.85 4.30
CA ASP A 62 13.15 11.47 5.55
C ASP A 62 11.72 11.06 5.94
N GLY A 63 10.80 10.92 4.97
CA GLY A 63 9.47 10.36 5.20
C GLY A 63 9.53 8.89 5.66
N ALA A 64 10.35 8.05 5.01
CA ALA A 64 10.52 6.65 5.39
C ALA A 64 11.19 6.47 6.76
N LEU A 65 11.99 7.43 7.20
CA LEU A 65 12.61 7.43 8.53
C LEU A 65 11.58 7.60 9.66
N THR A 66 10.39 8.12 9.38
CA THR A 66 9.30 8.24 10.38
C THR A 66 8.66 6.91 10.76
N GLY A 67 8.86 5.85 9.97
CA GLY A 67 8.34 4.51 10.27
C GLY A 67 9.03 3.87 11.47
N GLY A 68 8.26 3.20 12.33
CA GLY A 68 8.75 2.59 13.57
C GLY A 68 9.93 1.63 13.34
N MET A 69 9.85 0.76 12.33
CA MET A 69 10.92 -0.19 11.97
C MET A 69 12.26 0.51 11.66
N ALA A 70 12.23 1.68 10.99
CA ALA A 70 13.46 2.43 10.70
C ALA A 70 14.10 2.93 11.98
N PHE A 71 13.31 3.37 12.97
CA PHE A 71 13.81 3.81 14.27
C PHE A 71 14.34 2.62 15.11
N GLU A 72 13.65 1.49 15.12
CA GLU A 72 14.11 0.25 15.76
C GLU A 72 15.47 -0.19 15.18
N ALA A 73 15.61 -0.15 13.85
CA ALA A 73 16.84 -0.49 13.17
C ALA A 73 17.98 0.51 13.46
N LEU A 74 17.70 1.80 13.52
CA LEU A 74 18.69 2.79 13.93
C LEU A 74 19.17 2.55 15.36
N SER A 75 18.26 2.30 16.29
CA SER A 75 18.58 2.01 17.69
C SER A 75 19.48 0.77 17.82
N HIS A 76 19.13 -0.33 17.15
CA HIS A 76 19.92 -1.56 17.15
C HIS A 76 21.28 -1.37 16.45
N GLY A 77 21.29 -0.68 15.30
CA GLY A 77 22.50 -0.49 14.49
C GLY A 77 23.56 0.36 15.17
N GLY A 78 23.19 1.34 15.99
CA GLY A 78 24.13 2.15 16.76
C GLY A 78 25.00 1.33 17.72
N GLN A 79 24.51 0.21 18.18
CA GLN A 79 25.24 -0.69 19.10
C GLN A 79 26.16 -1.67 18.37
N ILE A 80 25.76 -2.19 17.21
CA ILE A 80 26.41 -3.36 16.58
C ILE A 80 27.12 -3.07 15.26
N ALA A 81 26.79 -1.99 14.57
CA ALA A 81 27.07 -1.81 13.14
C ALA A 81 28.25 -0.89 12.85
N LYS A 82 29.49 -1.33 13.02
CA LYS A 82 30.68 -0.51 12.73
C LYS A 82 30.82 -0.08 11.27
N ASN A 83 30.40 -0.91 10.33
CA ASN A 83 30.59 -0.72 8.88
C ASN A 83 29.31 -0.33 8.13
N LEU A 84 28.32 0.23 8.84
CA LEU A 84 27.07 0.74 8.26
C LEU A 84 27.21 2.21 7.89
N ILE A 85 26.77 2.56 6.69
CA ILE A 85 26.55 3.95 6.25
C ILE A 85 25.06 4.12 5.92
N VAL A 86 24.37 4.96 6.66
CA VAL A 86 22.99 5.35 6.37
C VAL A 86 23.01 6.68 5.64
N VAL A 87 22.52 6.71 4.41
CA VAL A 87 22.32 7.94 3.63
C VAL A 87 20.89 8.40 3.84
N LEU A 88 20.71 9.44 4.65
CA LEU A 88 19.41 10.08 4.86
C LEU A 88 19.19 11.13 3.77
N ASN A 89 18.29 10.84 2.85
CA ASN A 89 17.87 11.75 1.79
C ASN A 89 16.70 12.60 2.27
N ASP A 90 16.97 13.82 2.68
CA ASP A 90 15.99 14.78 3.19
C ASP A 90 15.56 15.73 2.07
N ASN A 91 14.32 15.58 1.63
CA ASN A 91 13.66 16.51 0.73
C ASN A 91 12.41 17.17 1.37
N GLN A 92 12.23 16.97 2.67
CA GLN A 92 11.12 17.48 3.49
C GLN A 92 9.74 16.96 3.06
N MET A 93 9.71 15.84 2.31
CA MET A 93 8.50 15.28 1.75
C MET A 93 8.51 13.75 1.80
N SER A 94 7.33 13.20 2.08
CA SER A 94 6.97 11.82 1.73
C SER A 94 6.16 11.83 0.43
N ILE A 95 4.94 11.32 0.42
CA ILE A 95 3.96 11.58 -0.67
C ILE A 95 3.48 13.04 -0.58
N GLY A 96 3.23 13.57 0.63
CA GLY A 96 2.96 14.99 0.94
C GLY A 96 4.08 15.62 1.78
N LYS A 97 3.81 16.80 2.37
CA LYS A 97 4.72 17.39 3.37
C LYS A 97 4.80 16.46 4.58
N ASN A 98 5.99 16.18 5.04
CA ASN A 98 6.20 15.34 6.22
C ASN A 98 5.56 15.95 7.47
N THR A 99 4.91 15.10 8.25
CA THR A 99 4.27 15.44 9.52
C THR A 99 5.09 14.94 10.71
N GLY A 100 4.81 15.48 11.89
CA GLY A 100 5.40 15.01 13.14
C GLY A 100 6.67 15.75 13.61
N SER A 101 7.11 15.37 14.82
CA SER A 101 8.23 16.02 15.51
C SER A 101 9.59 15.68 14.90
N LEU A 102 9.76 14.49 14.33
CA LEU A 102 11.00 14.07 13.67
C LEU A 102 11.26 14.91 12.42
N SER A 103 10.23 15.17 11.60
CA SER A 103 10.34 16.07 10.44
C SER A 103 10.73 17.48 10.87
N ARG A 104 10.10 18.01 11.92
CA ARG A 104 10.48 19.32 12.49
C ARG A 104 11.92 19.33 13.03
N TYR A 105 12.36 18.22 13.63
CA TYR A 105 13.73 18.08 14.09
C TYR A 105 14.73 18.13 12.92
N LEU A 106 14.49 17.37 11.84
CA LEU A 106 15.32 17.38 10.64
C LEU A 106 15.33 18.79 10.00
N SER A 107 14.17 19.44 9.88
CA SER A 107 14.08 20.81 9.38
C SER A 107 14.91 21.80 10.21
N ARG A 108 14.96 21.66 11.54
CA ARG A 108 15.83 22.49 12.39
C ARG A 108 17.32 22.25 12.11
N LEU A 109 17.71 20.99 11.87
CA LEU A 109 19.10 20.69 11.48
C LEU A 109 19.47 21.34 10.15
N THR A 110 18.51 21.45 9.22
CA THR A 110 18.75 22.08 7.90
C THR A 110 18.72 23.61 7.94
N MET A 111 17.89 24.20 8.80
CA MET A 111 17.71 25.66 8.91
C MET A 111 18.87 26.39 9.58
N THR A 112 19.83 25.69 10.19
CA THR A 112 21.01 26.31 10.81
C THR A 112 22.02 26.80 9.73
N SER A 113 21.58 27.69 8.84
CA SER A 113 22.39 28.26 7.75
C SER A 113 23.65 28.99 8.24
N HIS A 114 23.61 29.52 9.47
CA HIS A 114 24.79 30.10 10.15
C HIS A 114 25.92 29.08 10.35
N TYR A 115 25.61 27.79 10.50
CA TYR A 115 26.60 26.74 10.63
C TYR A 115 27.40 26.50 9.35
N GLN A 116 26.74 26.46 8.19
CA GLN A 116 27.44 26.30 6.91
C GLN A 116 28.37 27.48 6.63
N THR A 117 27.94 28.71 6.96
CA THR A 117 28.74 29.91 6.80
C THR A 117 29.88 29.94 7.82
N PHE A 118 29.63 29.57 9.08
CA PHE A 118 30.64 29.45 10.13
C PHE A 118 31.65 28.33 9.80
N ARG A 119 31.20 27.18 9.35
CA ARG A 119 32.05 26.06 8.92
C ARG A 119 32.96 26.45 7.76
N ARG A 120 32.42 27.10 6.70
CA ARG A 120 33.23 27.59 5.58
C ARG A 120 34.27 28.62 6.01
N LYS A 121 33.92 29.55 6.91
CA LYS A 121 34.85 30.50 7.47
C LYS A 121 35.90 29.86 8.36
N PHE A 122 35.51 28.88 9.18
CA PHE A 122 36.38 28.14 10.09
C PHE A 122 37.35 27.22 9.33
N ASP A 123 36.85 26.44 8.33
CA ASP A 123 37.71 25.61 7.50
C ASP A 123 38.70 26.45 6.66
N LYS A 124 38.31 27.64 6.18
CA LYS A 124 39.20 28.59 5.54
C LYS A 124 40.23 29.19 6.53
N ALA A 125 39.87 29.44 7.77
CA ALA A 125 40.79 29.93 8.79
C ALA A 125 41.82 28.87 9.19
N VAL A 126 41.37 27.62 9.39
CA VAL A 126 42.24 26.48 9.75
C VAL A 126 43.16 26.07 8.60
N SER A 127 42.71 26.20 7.34
CA SER A 127 43.56 25.92 6.16
C SER A 127 44.68 26.96 5.93
N LYS A 128 44.59 28.12 6.57
CA LYS A 128 45.59 29.17 6.50
C LYS A 128 46.68 29.11 7.58
N ILE A 129 46.57 28.16 8.55
CA ILE A 129 47.57 27.98 9.59
C ILE A 129 48.70 27.10 9.03
N PRO A 130 49.95 27.61 8.91
CA PRO A 130 51.06 26.81 8.42
C PRO A 130 51.41 25.70 9.39
N PHE A 131 51.89 24.59 8.84
CA PHE A 131 52.27 23.32 9.46
C PHE A 131 52.84 23.46 10.88
N VAL A 132 52.10 23.04 11.90
CA VAL A 132 52.58 22.91 13.27
C VAL A 132 52.21 21.52 13.79
N GLY A 133 53.17 20.85 14.41
CA GLY A 133 53.30 19.42 14.70
C GLY A 133 52.08 18.67 15.26
N LYS A 134 52.18 17.34 15.26
CA LYS A 134 51.14 16.32 15.63
C LYS A 134 50.36 16.63 16.92
N SER A 135 50.96 17.30 17.91
CA SER A 135 50.32 17.65 19.20
C SER A 135 49.25 18.74 19.06
N ILE A 136 49.45 19.72 18.18
CA ILE A 136 48.51 20.82 17.95
C ILE A 136 47.33 20.33 17.06
N SER A 137 47.61 19.41 16.15
CA SER A 137 46.52 18.78 15.35
C SER A 137 45.53 18.02 16.24
N ASN A 138 46.01 17.34 17.28
CA ASN A 138 45.17 16.65 18.25
C ASN A 138 44.40 17.61 19.17
N PHE A 139 45.00 18.75 19.54
CA PHE A 139 44.31 19.79 20.31
C PHE A 139 43.24 20.51 19.48
N VAL A 140 43.52 20.86 18.23
CA VAL A 140 42.57 21.45 17.30
C VAL A 140 41.45 20.46 16.99
N PHE A 141 41.76 19.15 16.89
CA PHE A 141 40.76 18.13 16.71
C PHE A 141 39.88 17.96 17.96
N ARG A 142 40.43 17.98 19.17
CA ARG A 142 39.69 17.97 20.45
C ARG A 142 38.85 19.23 20.63
N MET A 143 39.38 20.41 20.27
CA MET A 143 38.66 21.68 20.31
C MET A 143 37.52 21.73 19.25
N LYS A 144 37.75 21.20 18.03
CA LYS A 144 36.69 20.97 17.04
C LYS A 144 35.59 20.05 17.59
N ARG A 145 35.97 19.01 18.35
CA ARG A 145 35.04 18.06 18.96
C ARG A 145 34.23 18.68 20.11
N GLY A 146 34.88 19.54 20.92
CA GLY A 146 34.23 20.29 22.00
C GLY A 146 33.27 21.36 21.47
N LEU A 147 33.66 22.13 20.47
CA LEU A 147 32.80 23.11 19.82
C LEU A 147 31.67 22.48 19.02
N LYS A 148 31.90 21.30 18.39
CA LYS A 148 30.86 20.49 17.76
C LYS A 148 29.84 19.97 18.81
N GLY A 149 30.30 19.58 20.00
CA GLY A 149 29.47 19.18 21.13
C GLY A 149 28.60 20.30 21.68
N ILE A 150 29.11 21.56 21.71
CA ILE A 150 28.37 22.73 22.22
C ILE A 150 27.29 23.18 21.22
N VAL A 151 27.57 23.10 19.91
CA VAL A 151 26.64 23.54 18.84
C VAL A 151 25.64 22.45 18.47
N PHE A 152 25.98 21.17 18.71
CA PHE A 152 25.13 19.99 18.43
C PHE A 152 24.95 19.10 19.66
N SER A 153 24.82 19.69 20.84
CA SER A 153 24.65 18.96 22.10
C SER A 153 23.40 18.06 22.14
N ASN A 154 22.49 18.15 21.13
CA ASN A 154 21.27 17.36 21.05
C ASN A 154 21.07 16.80 19.62
N ASN A 155 21.97 15.93 19.16
CA ASN A 155 21.81 15.24 17.88
C ASN A 155 21.38 13.79 18.12
N LEU A 156 20.11 13.47 17.79
CA LEU A 156 19.51 12.14 17.92
C LEU A 156 20.41 11.01 17.38
N PHE A 157 21.03 11.20 16.22
CA PHE A 157 21.87 10.16 15.61
C PHE A 157 23.17 9.93 16.40
N ALA A 158 23.75 11.01 16.96
CA ALA A 158 24.92 10.89 17.82
C ALA A 158 24.58 10.19 19.13
N ASP A 159 23.42 10.49 19.71
CA ASP A 159 22.92 9.83 20.94
C ASP A 159 22.64 8.34 20.70
N LEU A 160 22.20 7.97 19.49
CA LEU A 160 22.07 6.57 19.06
C LEU A 160 23.39 5.88 18.70
N GLY A 161 24.55 6.57 18.80
CA GLY A 161 25.87 5.99 18.55
C GLY A 161 26.42 6.15 17.12
N TYR A 162 25.78 6.94 16.27
CA TYR A 162 26.24 7.19 14.91
C TYR A 162 27.14 8.43 14.82
N GLU A 163 28.15 8.37 13.96
CA GLU A 163 28.80 9.61 13.49
C GLU A 163 27.86 10.31 12.51
N TYR A 164 27.46 11.52 12.84
CA TYR A 164 26.60 12.32 11.98
C TYR A 164 27.41 13.24 11.06
N VAL A 165 27.17 13.16 9.76
CA VAL A 165 27.83 13.94 8.70
C VAL A 165 26.78 14.65 7.87
N GLY A 166 26.81 15.97 7.85
CA GLY A 166 25.83 16.81 7.15
C GLY A 166 25.27 17.92 8.03
N PRO A 167 24.14 18.56 7.65
CA PRO A 167 23.50 18.41 6.34
C PRO A 167 24.34 18.98 5.19
N MET A 168 24.20 18.43 3.98
CA MET A 168 24.92 18.86 2.78
C MET A 168 24.03 18.81 1.55
N ASP A 169 24.43 19.55 0.51
CA ASP A 169 23.72 19.56 -0.77
C ASP A 169 23.87 18.21 -1.49
N GLY A 170 22.76 17.48 -1.64
CA GLY A 170 22.70 16.19 -2.32
C GLY A 170 22.81 16.27 -3.84
N HIS A 171 22.73 17.47 -4.43
CA HIS A 171 22.96 17.70 -5.86
C HIS A 171 24.42 18.06 -6.18
N ASN A 172 25.28 18.26 -5.16
CA ASN A 172 26.70 18.53 -5.33
C ASN A 172 27.53 17.24 -5.34
N LEU A 173 27.59 16.55 -6.50
CA LEU A 173 28.30 15.27 -6.66
C LEU A 173 29.79 15.33 -6.24
N PRO A 174 30.60 16.34 -6.62
CA PRO A 174 32.01 16.40 -6.17
C PRO A 174 32.16 16.46 -4.65
N GLU A 175 31.26 17.13 -3.94
CA GLU A 175 31.28 17.17 -2.48
C GLU A 175 30.87 15.83 -1.88
N LEU A 176 29.84 15.17 -2.43
CA LEU A 176 29.41 13.84 -2.01
C LEU A 176 30.54 12.81 -2.16
N GLU A 177 31.19 12.73 -3.32
CA GLU A 177 32.33 11.84 -3.57
C GLU A 177 33.45 12.05 -2.57
N ARG A 178 33.82 13.30 -2.30
CA ARG A 178 34.85 13.65 -1.31
C ARG A 178 34.48 13.15 0.09
N ILE A 179 33.21 13.24 0.48
CA ILE A 179 32.73 12.82 1.78
C ILE A 179 32.69 11.31 1.87
N PHE A 180 32.11 10.61 0.88
CA PHE A 180 32.09 9.15 0.85
C PHE A 180 33.50 8.56 0.90
N ASN A 181 34.47 9.16 0.19
CA ASN A 181 35.87 8.75 0.25
C ASN A 181 36.52 8.93 1.64
N ARG A 182 36.03 9.86 2.46
CA ARG A 182 36.49 10.04 3.85
C ARG A 182 35.84 9.05 4.82
N ILE A 183 34.50 8.88 4.72
CA ILE A 183 33.76 8.07 5.70
C ILE A 183 33.91 6.57 5.47
N LYS A 184 34.26 6.12 4.24
CA LYS A 184 34.49 4.69 3.98
C LYS A 184 35.55 4.05 4.88
N ASN A 185 36.47 4.85 5.43
CA ASN A 185 37.55 4.37 6.30
C ASN A 185 37.23 4.51 7.81
N LEU A 186 36.02 4.98 8.17
CA LEU A 186 35.62 5.09 9.58
C LEU A 186 35.19 3.74 10.13
N ASP A 187 35.69 3.36 11.30
CA ASP A 187 35.32 2.14 12.03
C ASP A 187 34.16 2.39 13.02
N ARG A 188 33.09 2.98 12.52
CA ARG A 188 31.85 3.27 13.27
C ARG A 188 30.67 3.45 12.31
N PRO A 189 29.42 3.30 12.77
CA PRO A 189 28.27 3.58 11.93
C PRO A 189 28.16 5.08 11.65
N VAL A 190 27.75 5.43 10.42
CA VAL A 190 27.69 6.82 9.96
C VAL A 190 26.31 7.11 9.40
N VAL A 191 25.73 8.27 9.76
CA VAL A 191 24.58 8.86 9.08
C VAL A 191 25.07 10.01 8.23
N VAL A 192 24.88 9.92 6.92
CA VAL A 192 25.14 10.99 5.95
C VAL A 192 23.82 11.68 5.61
N HIS A 193 23.62 12.89 6.09
CA HIS A 193 22.41 13.65 5.85
C HIS A 193 22.58 14.53 4.61
N VAL A 194 21.85 14.21 3.54
CA VAL A 194 21.85 14.94 2.28
C VAL A 194 20.51 15.65 2.07
N ILE A 195 20.55 16.89 1.62
CA ILE A 195 19.37 17.68 1.29
C ILE A 195 19.19 17.64 -0.22
N THR A 196 18.02 17.24 -0.67
CA THR A 196 17.66 17.22 -2.09
C THR A 196 16.35 17.98 -2.33
N LYS A 197 16.08 18.32 -3.57
CA LYS A 197 14.81 18.89 -4.02
C LYS A 197 14.08 17.85 -4.86
N LYS A 198 12.88 17.47 -4.44
CA LYS A 198 12.04 16.51 -5.17
C LYS A 198 11.61 17.12 -6.52
N GLY A 199 11.77 16.35 -7.62
CA GLY A 199 11.50 16.84 -8.97
C GLY A 199 12.59 17.73 -9.58
N TYR A 200 13.78 17.81 -8.95
CA TYR A 200 14.88 18.68 -9.37
C TYR A 200 15.23 18.52 -10.86
N GLY A 201 15.29 19.64 -11.57
CA GLY A 201 15.58 19.71 -13.00
C GLY A 201 14.34 19.69 -13.90
N TYR A 202 13.13 19.51 -13.34
CA TYR A 202 11.88 19.59 -14.09
C TYR A 202 10.86 20.49 -13.37
N SER A 203 10.68 21.71 -13.87
CA SER A 203 9.89 22.75 -13.21
C SER A 203 8.46 22.33 -12.80
N PRO A 204 7.68 21.60 -13.62
CA PRO A 204 6.36 21.14 -13.19
C PRO A 204 6.41 20.24 -11.95
N ALA A 205 7.39 19.32 -11.86
CA ALA A 205 7.55 18.43 -10.71
C ALA A 205 8.12 19.17 -9.48
N GLU A 206 8.95 20.18 -9.66
CA GLU A 206 9.44 21.03 -8.58
C GLU A 206 8.34 21.88 -7.94
N ASN A 207 7.36 22.32 -8.75
CA ASN A 207 6.23 23.14 -8.31
C ASN A 207 5.10 22.31 -7.69
N ASP A 208 4.88 21.08 -8.15
CA ASP A 208 3.88 20.14 -7.59
C ASP A 208 4.47 18.73 -7.37
N PRO A 209 5.40 18.59 -6.43
CA PRO A 209 6.07 17.32 -6.18
C PRO A 209 5.14 16.22 -5.63
N VAL A 210 3.95 16.60 -5.17
CA VAL A 210 2.93 15.64 -4.68
C VAL A 210 2.27 14.92 -5.85
N THR A 211 1.86 15.65 -6.88
CA THR A 211 1.27 15.06 -8.10
C THR A 211 2.30 14.20 -8.83
N PHE A 212 3.54 14.70 -8.96
CA PHE A 212 4.61 13.98 -9.65
C PHE A 212 5.28 12.86 -8.83
N HIS A 213 4.82 12.59 -7.62
CA HIS A 213 5.36 11.46 -6.83
C HIS A 213 5.06 10.09 -7.45
N GLY A 214 3.87 9.90 -8.00
CA GLY A 214 3.43 8.63 -8.59
C GLY A 214 2.45 8.88 -9.72
N ILE A 215 2.90 9.66 -10.73
CA ILE A 215 2.09 10.10 -11.84
C ILE A 215 2.08 9.05 -12.97
N GLY A 216 0.94 8.90 -13.66
CA GLY A 216 0.85 8.17 -14.92
C GLY A 216 1.51 8.92 -16.09
N PRO A 217 1.32 8.49 -17.33
CA PRO A 217 1.78 9.22 -18.51
C PRO A 217 1.29 10.67 -18.51
N PHE A 218 2.16 11.61 -18.84
CA PHE A 218 1.88 13.04 -18.87
C PHE A 218 2.60 13.71 -20.03
N CYS A 219 2.14 14.90 -20.42
CA CYS A 219 2.81 15.73 -21.41
C CYS A 219 4.07 16.37 -20.79
N THR A 220 5.24 16.06 -21.35
CA THR A 220 6.53 16.52 -20.79
C THR A 220 6.79 18.02 -20.97
N SER A 221 6.11 18.69 -21.91
CA SER A 221 6.31 20.12 -22.16
C SER A 221 5.71 21.02 -21.09
N ASP A 222 4.57 20.62 -20.50
CA ASP A 222 3.79 21.43 -19.53
C ASP A 222 3.40 20.68 -18.26
N GLY A 223 3.62 19.36 -18.19
CA GLY A 223 3.27 18.53 -17.05
C GLY A 223 1.80 18.13 -16.98
N THR A 224 1.00 18.37 -18.03
CA THR A 224 -0.44 18.04 -18.05
C THR A 224 -0.65 16.53 -18.02
N VAL A 225 -1.59 16.10 -17.17
CA VAL A 225 -1.99 14.69 -17.01
C VAL A 225 -3.35 14.51 -17.66
N GLU A 226 -3.54 13.44 -18.41
CA GLU A 226 -4.86 13.08 -18.93
C GLU A 226 -5.82 12.82 -17.76
N LYS A 227 -6.95 13.50 -17.77
CA LYS A 227 -8.05 13.25 -16.83
C LYS A 227 -9.03 12.28 -17.46
N TYR A 228 -9.42 11.27 -16.70
CA TYR A 228 -10.51 10.38 -17.09
C TYR A 228 -11.83 10.95 -16.58
N ASP A 229 -12.85 11.04 -17.43
CA ASP A 229 -14.19 11.57 -17.09
C ASP A 229 -15.03 10.60 -16.24
N THR A 230 -14.47 9.46 -15.84
CA THR A 230 -15.18 8.43 -15.07
C THR A 230 -14.84 8.51 -13.59
N LEU A 231 -15.86 8.51 -12.75
CA LEU A 231 -15.75 8.54 -11.30
C LEU A 231 -15.04 7.27 -10.77
N SER A 232 -13.96 7.43 -10.04
CA SER A 232 -13.21 6.33 -9.42
C SER A 232 -13.78 5.96 -8.05
N PHE A 233 -13.50 4.73 -7.57
CA PHE A 233 -13.86 4.32 -6.20
C PHE A 233 -13.24 5.24 -5.14
N THR A 234 -12.01 5.71 -5.34
CA THR A 234 -11.35 6.68 -4.45
C THR A 234 -12.12 8.00 -4.36
N GLU A 235 -12.60 8.52 -5.49
CA GLU A 235 -13.43 9.75 -5.50
C GLU A 235 -14.81 9.51 -4.90
N CYS A 236 -15.42 8.34 -5.14
CA CYS A 236 -16.67 7.94 -4.50
C CYS A 236 -16.53 7.88 -2.98
N PHE A 237 -15.43 7.30 -2.49
CA PHE A 237 -15.11 7.27 -1.06
C PHE A 237 -14.98 8.69 -0.49
N SER A 238 -14.19 9.56 -1.16
CA SER A 238 -14.03 10.96 -0.76
C SER A 238 -15.36 11.66 -0.61
N ASN A 239 -16.18 11.63 -1.66
CA ASN A 239 -17.50 12.27 -1.70
C ASN A 239 -18.45 11.70 -0.64
N SER A 240 -18.41 10.40 -0.42
CA SER A 240 -19.24 9.71 0.57
C SER A 240 -18.87 10.10 2.00
N LEU A 241 -17.57 10.09 2.31
CA LEU A 241 -17.07 10.45 3.62
C LEU A 241 -17.37 11.91 3.97
N GLU A 242 -17.23 12.82 3.00
CA GLU A 242 -17.57 14.24 3.20
C GLU A 242 -19.05 14.44 3.51
N LYS A 243 -19.96 13.79 2.76
CA LYS A 243 -21.41 13.84 3.00
C LYS A 243 -21.80 13.33 4.40
N LEU A 244 -21.13 12.27 4.86
CA LEU A 244 -21.37 11.72 6.19
C LEU A 244 -20.80 12.62 7.30
N ALA A 245 -19.59 13.15 7.10
CA ALA A 245 -18.94 14.04 8.06
C ALA A 245 -19.62 15.42 8.20
N GLU A 246 -20.38 15.84 7.19
CA GLU A 246 -21.24 17.03 7.26
C GLU A 246 -22.42 16.83 8.22
N LYS A 247 -22.93 15.59 8.30
CA LYS A 247 -24.08 15.22 9.16
C LYS A 247 -23.67 14.79 10.56
N ASP A 248 -22.42 14.27 10.74
CA ASP A 248 -21.93 13.74 12.00
C ASP A 248 -20.53 14.28 12.31
N GLU A 249 -20.45 15.17 13.29
CA GLU A 249 -19.20 15.79 13.74
C GLU A 249 -18.24 14.83 14.44
N LYS A 250 -18.70 13.64 14.85
CA LYS A 250 -17.86 12.62 15.47
C LYS A 250 -16.98 11.89 14.46
N ILE A 251 -17.29 11.96 13.17
CA ILE A 251 -16.50 11.33 12.11
C ILE A 251 -15.16 12.05 11.97
N VAL A 252 -14.08 11.30 12.11
CA VAL A 252 -12.70 11.75 11.92
C VAL A 252 -11.99 10.86 10.90
N ALA A 253 -11.11 11.44 10.10
CA ALA A 253 -10.37 10.71 9.07
C ALA A 253 -8.89 10.59 9.44
N ILE A 254 -8.32 9.40 9.23
CA ILE A 254 -6.91 9.09 9.49
C ILE A 254 -6.29 8.50 8.23
N THR A 255 -5.05 8.88 7.93
CA THR A 255 -4.24 8.22 6.89
C THR A 255 -2.78 8.16 7.30
N ALA A 256 -2.00 7.34 6.61
CA ALA A 256 -0.57 7.17 6.84
C ALA A 256 0.23 7.64 5.62
N ALA A 257 0.42 8.96 5.49
CA ALA A 257 1.09 9.64 4.38
C ALA A 257 0.43 9.45 2.99
N MET A 258 -0.86 9.05 2.94
CA MET A 258 -1.57 8.72 1.71
C MET A 258 -2.76 9.67 1.41
N MET A 259 -2.78 10.88 1.97
CA MET A 259 -3.91 11.82 1.90
C MET A 259 -4.50 11.97 0.50
N LYS A 260 -3.67 12.27 -0.52
CA LYS A 260 -4.12 12.41 -1.91
C LYS A 260 -4.56 11.07 -2.51
N GLY A 261 -3.78 10.02 -2.27
CA GLY A 261 -4.00 8.71 -2.85
C GLY A 261 -5.24 7.98 -2.33
N THR A 262 -5.72 8.33 -1.13
CA THR A 262 -6.95 7.80 -0.53
C THR A 262 -8.15 8.76 -0.64
N GLY A 263 -8.01 9.88 -1.41
CA GLY A 263 -9.10 10.83 -1.63
C GLY A 263 -9.41 11.76 -0.45
N LEU A 264 -8.54 11.84 0.56
CA LEU A 264 -8.82 12.63 1.78
C LEU A 264 -8.43 14.13 1.68
N THR A 265 -7.99 14.60 0.50
CA THR A 265 -7.54 16.00 0.33
C THR A 265 -8.65 17.00 0.67
N THR A 266 -9.85 16.84 0.14
CA THR A 266 -10.97 17.75 0.38
C THR A 266 -11.42 17.69 1.84
N PHE A 267 -11.48 16.47 2.42
CA PHE A 267 -11.80 16.30 3.84
C PHE A 267 -10.80 17.05 4.74
N ALA A 268 -9.50 16.93 4.48
CA ALA A 268 -8.45 17.61 5.24
C ALA A 268 -8.57 19.14 5.17
N HIS A 269 -8.92 19.69 4.00
CA HIS A 269 -9.15 21.12 3.84
C HIS A 269 -10.43 21.61 4.55
N ARG A 270 -11.51 20.84 4.42
CA ARG A 270 -12.83 21.20 4.97
C ARG A 270 -12.90 21.00 6.49
N TYR A 271 -12.25 19.96 7.01
CA TYR A 271 -12.29 19.55 8.41
C TYR A 271 -10.89 19.36 9.03
N PRO A 272 -10.01 20.40 9.05
CA PRO A 272 -8.61 20.24 9.44
C PRO A 272 -8.40 19.77 10.89
N LYS A 273 -9.38 19.98 11.80
CA LYS A 273 -9.33 19.50 13.18
C LYS A 273 -9.79 18.05 13.35
N ARG A 274 -10.39 17.46 12.31
CA ARG A 274 -10.90 16.09 12.27
C ARG A 274 -10.11 15.20 11.31
N PHE A 275 -8.99 15.70 10.80
CA PHE A 275 -8.10 14.98 9.89
C PHE A 275 -6.73 14.76 10.54
N PHE A 276 -6.23 13.52 10.43
CA PHE A 276 -4.95 13.11 11.00
C PHE A 276 -4.13 12.36 9.96
N ASP A 277 -3.03 12.97 9.50
CA ASP A 277 -2.00 12.26 8.77
C ASP A 277 -0.86 11.92 9.74
N VAL A 278 -0.67 10.64 10.00
CA VAL A 278 0.29 10.14 10.99
C VAL A 278 1.70 9.92 10.41
N GLY A 279 1.91 10.25 9.14
CA GLY A 279 3.13 9.89 8.42
C GLY A 279 3.12 8.41 8.00
N ILE A 280 4.29 7.87 7.61
CA ILE A 280 4.39 6.45 7.21
C ILE A 280 4.42 5.58 8.47
N ALA A 281 3.26 5.42 9.10
CA ALA A 281 3.10 4.76 10.39
C ALA A 281 1.71 4.08 10.50
N GLU A 282 1.48 3.06 9.67
CA GLU A 282 0.21 2.35 9.56
C GLU A 282 -0.21 1.69 10.89
N GLN A 283 0.74 1.12 11.61
CA GLN A 283 0.51 0.53 12.94
C GLN A 283 -0.03 1.57 13.92
N HIS A 284 0.60 2.75 13.96
CA HIS A 284 0.15 3.87 14.79
C HIS A 284 -1.24 4.35 14.36
N ALA A 285 -1.53 4.43 13.06
CA ALA A 285 -2.84 4.83 12.55
C ALA A 285 -3.97 3.95 13.11
N VAL A 286 -3.77 2.63 13.13
CA VAL A 286 -4.77 1.67 13.61
C VAL A 286 -4.96 1.77 15.12
N THR A 287 -3.89 1.73 15.91
CA THR A 287 -3.99 1.86 17.38
C THR A 287 -4.54 3.23 17.79
N PHE A 288 -4.14 4.31 17.10
CA PHE A 288 -4.66 5.66 17.33
C PHE A 288 -6.16 5.76 17.04
N ALA A 289 -6.64 5.11 15.98
CA ALA A 289 -8.06 5.00 15.70
C ALA A 289 -8.82 4.32 16.85
N GLY A 290 -8.24 3.26 17.43
CA GLY A 290 -8.78 2.59 18.61
C GLY A 290 -8.96 3.55 19.78
N GLY A 291 -7.96 4.38 20.07
CA GLY A 291 -8.03 5.41 21.10
C GLY A 291 -9.12 6.46 20.84
N LEU A 292 -9.24 6.93 19.60
CA LEU A 292 -10.29 7.89 19.21
C LEU A 292 -11.70 7.29 19.35
N ALA A 293 -11.88 6.04 18.94
CA ALA A 293 -13.17 5.35 19.06
C ALA A 293 -13.54 5.10 20.53
N ALA A 294 -12.59 4.69 21.37
CA ALA A 294 -12.81 4.56 22.81
C ALA A 294 -13.16 5.91 23.47
N GLY A 295 -12.67 7.02 22.91
CA GLY A 295 -13.04 8.38 23.29
C GLY A 295 -14.40 8.86 22.75
N GLY A 296 -15.16 8.02 22.04
CA GLY A 296 -16.50 8.31 21.52
C GLY A 296 -16.55 8.98 20.14
N LEU A 297 -15.42 9.02 19.41
CA LEU A 297 -15.37 9.45 18.02
C LEU A 297 -15.62 8.26 17.07
N LYS A 298 -15.84 8.56 15.79
CA LYS A 298 -16.04 7.58 14.71
C LYS A 298 -14.87 7.66 13.71
N PRO A 299 -13.75 6.98 13.97
CA PRO A 299 -12.58 7.05 13.11
C PRO A 299 -12.78 6.25 11.83
N VAL A 300 -12.42 6.85 10.71
CA VAL A 300 -12.31 6.22 9.39
C VAL A 300 -10.85 6.27 8.98
N VAL A 301 -10.20 5.11 8.94
CA VAL A 301 -8.78 4.94 8.57
C VAL A 301 -8.69 4.57 7.11
N ALA A 302 -8.15 5.46 6.27
CA ALA A 302 -7.98 5.20 4.84
C ALA A 302 -6.53 4.90 4.50
N ILE A 303 -6.26 3.66 4.13
CA ILE A 303 -4.93 3.09 3.86
C ILE A 303 -5.02 2.20 2.62
N TYR A 304 -3.93 2.08 1.83
CA TYR A 304 -3.89 1.10 0.74
C TYR A 304 -3.90 -0.34 1.28
N SER A 305 -4.60 -1.23 0.59
CA SER A 305 -4.73 -2.63 0.99
C SER A 305 -3.37 -3.29 1.27
N THR A 306 -2.37 -3.11 0.39
CA THR A 306 -1.02 -3.66 0.59
C THR A 306 -0.34 -3.10 1.84
N PHE A 307 -0.51 -1.80 2.18
CA PHE A 307 0.13 -1.19 3.34
C PHE A 307 -0.57 -1.53 4.66
N MET A 308 -1.85 -1.89 4.62
CA MET A 308 -2.55 -2.41 5.80
C MET A 308 -1.94 -3.71 6.33
N GLN A 309 -1.18 -4.45 5.54
CA GLN A 309 -0.41 -5.62 5.99
C GLN A 309 0.49 -5.30 7.19
N ARG A 310 1.03 -4.08 7.29
CA ARG A 310 1.88 -3.64 8.40
C ARG A 310 1.15 -3.50 9.73
N ALA A 311 -0.18 -3.37 9.70
CA ALA A 311 -0.99 -3.09 10.87
C ALA A 311 -1.98 -4.21 11.21
N ILE A 312 -1.78 -5.41 10.68
CA ILE A 312 -2.64 -6.57 10.95
C ILE A 312 -2.62 -6.95 12.45
N ASP A 313 -1.45 -6.91 13.09
CA ASP A 313 -1.34 -7.16 14.53
C ASP A 313 -2.19 -6.17 15.33
N GLN A 314 -2.09 -4.88 15.04
CA GLN A 314 -2.87 -3.83 15.71
C GLN A 314 -4.37 -3.97 15.41
N LEU A 315 -4.74 -4.38 14.20
CA LEU A 315 -6.14 -4.68 13.86
C LEU A 315 -6.68 -5.85 14.69
N VAL A 316 -5.87 -6.89 14.91
CA VAL A 316 -6.25 -8.05 15.73
C VAL A 316 -6.33 -7.67 17.20
N HIS A 317 -5.22 -7.14 17.76
CA HIS A 317 -5.03 -6.96 19.19
C HIS A 317 -5.71 -5.69 19.74
N ASP A 318 -5.51 -4.54 19.06
CA ASP A 318 -5.95 -3.25 19.59
C ASP A 318 -7.39 -2.93 19.20
N ILE A 319 -7.92 -3.55 18.16
CA ILE A 319 -9.25 -3.25 17.60
C ILE A 319 -10.20 -4.43 17.74
N ALA A 320 -9.96 -5.55 17.04
CA ALA A 320 -10.94 -6.63 16.92
C ALA A 320 -11.11 -7.43 18.21
N LEU A 321 -10.03 -7.72 18.94
CA LEU A 321 -10.06 -8.41 20.23
C LEU A 321 -10.92 -7.64 21.24
N GLN A 322 -10.83 -6.32 21.20
CA GLN A 322 -11.54 -5.40 22.12
C GLN A 322 -12.91 -4.96 21.58
N ASN A 323 -13.27 -5.40 20.37
CA ASN A 323 -14.50 -5.01 19.67
C ASN A 323 -14.70 -3.49 19.57
N ILE A 324 -13.60 -2.74 19.29
CA ILE A 324 -13.62 -1.28 19.20
C ILE A 324 -14.18 -0.85 17.84
N PRO A 325 -15.22 0.00 17.79
CA PRO A 325 -15.85 0.44 16.54
C PRO A 325 -14.94 1.43 15.79
N ALA A 326 -14.30 0.96 14.73
CA ALA A 326 -13.52 1.77 13.82
C ALA A 326 -13.75 1.27 12.38
N VAL A 327 -13.72 2.17 11.41
CA VAL A 327 -13.88 1.86 9.98
C VAL A 327 -12.52 1.91 9.29
N PHE A 328 -12.19 0.86 8.55
CA PHE A 328 -10.97 0.75 7.75
C PHE A 328 -11.34 0.73 6.27
N ALA A 329 -11.07 1.82 5.57
CA ALA A 329 -11.28 1.96 4.14
C ALA A 329 -9.99 1.57 3.39
N LEU A 330 -9.99 0.39 2.79
CA LEU A 330 -8.83 -0.17 2.08
C LEU A 330 -8.92 0.14 0.60
N ASP A 331 -8.25 1.19 0.19
CA ASP A 331 -8.09 1.55 -1.22
C ASP A 331 -7.09 0.60 -1.90
N ARG A 332 -7.20 0.41 -3.20
CA ARG A 332 -6.30 -0.45 -4.00
C ARG A 332 -6.34 -1.92 -3.60
N ALA A 333 -7.54 -2.44 -3.29
CA ALA A 333 -7.73 -3.87 -3.14
C ALA A 333 -7.65 -4.58 -4.51
N GLY A 334 -7.21 -5.84 -4.52
CA GLY A 334 -7.10 -6.64 -5.73
C GLY A 334 -5.99 -6.21 -6.67
N ALA A 335 -6.28 -6.15 -7.97
CA ALA A 335 -5.35 -5.77 -9.03
C ALA A 335 -5.02 -4.27 -8.98
N VAL A 336 -3.74 -3.95 -8.82
CA VAL A 336 -3.23 -2.58 -8.78
C VAL A 336 -2.35 -2.32 -10.00
N PRO A 337 -2.78 -1.46 -10.94
CA PRO A 337 -2.01 -1.13 -12.13
C PRO A 337 -0.69 -0.45 -11.79
N ASP A 338 0.31 -0.66 -12.64
CA ASP A 338 1.58 0.04 -12.76
C ASP A 338 2.63 -0.27 -11.69
N ASP A 339 2.26 -0.60 -10.46
CA ASP A 339 3.17 -0.63 -9.31
C ASP A 339 3.81 -2.01 -9.03
N GLY A 340 3.28 -3.09 -9.63
CA GLY A 340 3.86 -4.43 -9.54
C GLY A 340 3.63 -5.16 -8.22
N GLU A 341 4.46 -6.18 -7.98
CA GLU A 341 4.29 -7.21 -6.96
C GLU A 341 4.10 -6.64 -5.55
N THR A 342 4.78 -5.54 -5.24
CA THR A 342 4.79 -4.95 -3.89
C THR A 342 3.52 -4.16 -3.57
N HIS A 343 2.69 -3.86 -4.58
CA HIS A 343 1.50 -3.02 -4.41
C HIS A 343 0.18 -3.73 -4.71
N GLN A 344 0.20 -4.98 -5.20
CA GLN A 344 -1.03 -5.74 -5.40
C GLN A 344 -1.77 -5.94 -4.07
N GLY A 345 -3.05 -5.55 -4.03
CA GLY A 345 -3.91 -5.65 -2.85
C GLY A 345 -4.61 -6.99 -2.72
N MET A 346 -3.91 -8.09 -2.96
CA MET A 346 -4.52 -9.42 -3.11
C MET A 346 -4.59 -10.25 -1.82
N PHE A 347 -3.94 -9.82 -0.74
CA PHE A 347 -3.84 -10.60 0.50
C PHE A 347 -4.86 -10.22 1.57
N ASP A 348 -5.54 -9.09 1.45
CA ASP A 348 -6.41 -8.51 2.48
C ASP A 348 -7.54 -9.46 2.90
N ILE A 349 -8.23 -10.10 1.96
CA ILE A 349 -9.30 -11.07 2.25
C ILE A 349 -8.75 -12.22 3.10
N ALA A 350 -7.68 -12.86 2.63
CA ALA A 350 -7.11 -14.03 3.29
C ALA A 350 -6.56 -13.72 4.69
N MET A 351 -6.00 -12.53 4.90
CA MET A 351 -5.46 -12.12 6.21
C MET A 351 -6.55 -11.68 7.19
N MET A 352 -7.61 -11.00 6.72
CA MET A 352 -8.59 -10.38 7.62
C MET A 352 -9.82 -11.24 7.87
N ARG A 353 -10.22 -12.09 6.93
CA ARG A 353 -11.38 -12.97 7.08
C ARG A 353 -11.31 -13.88 8.32
N PRO A 354 -10.17 -14.43 8.76
CA PRO A 354 -10.08 -15.23 9.98
C PRO A 354 -10.25 -14.44 11.28
N ILE A 355 -10.06 -13.11 11.29
CA ILE A 355 -10.06 -12.30 12.52
C ILE A 355 -11.47 -12.25 13.14
N PRO A 356 -11.67 -12.68 14.40
CA PRO A 356 -12.97 -12.58 15.07
C PRO A 356 -13.45 -11.13 15.19
N ASN A 357 -14.74 -10.92 15.40
CA ASN A 357 -15.39 -9.61 15.64
C ASN A 357 -15.21 -8.57 14.51
N LEU A 358 -14.62 -8.93 13.38
CA LEU A 358 -14.37 -8.04 12.26
C LEU A 358 -15.39 -8.28 11.15
N SER A 359 -16.03 -7.20 10.66
CA SER A 359 -16.80 -7.25 9.41
C SER A 359 -15.92 -6.85 8.23
N LEU A 360 -16.09 -7.55 7.10
CA LEU A 360 -15.33 -7.30 5.86
C LEU A 360 -16.29 -7.20 4.68
N LEU A 361 -16.34 -6.03 4.04
CA LEU A 361 -17.24 -5.68 2.96
C LEU A 361 -16.47 -5.34 1.67
N ALA A 362 -17.10 -5.61 0.53
CA ALA A 362 -16.54 -5.32 -0.80
C ALA A 362 -17.63 -4.73 -1.71
N PRO A 363 -17.70 -3.39 -1.87
CA PRO A 363 -18.66 -2.75 -2.75
C PRO A 363 -18.35 -3.01 -4.22
N ALA A 364 -19.39 -3.16 -5.03
CA ALA A 364 -19.31 -3.31 -6.49
C ALA A 364 -19.51 -1.99 -7.24
N SER A 365 -20.07 -0.95 -6.61
CA SER A 365 -20.41 0.31 -7.25
C SER A 365 -20.20 1.51 -6.33
N ALA A 366 -20.41 2.71 -6.86
CA ALA A 366 -20.35 3.96 -6.12
C ALA A 366 -21.44 4.02 -5.03
N ASN A 367 -22.65 3.59 -5.36
CA ASN A 367 -23.76 3.59 -4.43
C ASN A 367 -23.57 2.56 -3.31
N GLU A 368 -23.11 1.36 -3.62
CA GLU A 368 -22.77 0.38 -2.58
C GLU A 368 -21.66 0.88 -1.64
N LEU A 369 -20.65 1.55 -2.18
CA LEU A 369 -19.60 2.12 -1.34
C LEU A 369 -20.15 3.17 -0.35
N PHE A 370 -21.05 4.03 -0.82
CA PHE A 370 -21.74 5.01 0.04
C PHE A 370 -22.57 4.30 1.12
N LEU A 371 -23.43 3.35 0.73
CA LEU A 371 -24.27 2.60 1.66
C LEU A 371 -23.45 1.83 2.71
N PHE A 372 -22.34 1.23 2.29
CA PHE A 372 -21.47 0.48 3.20
C PHE A 372 -20.75 1.42 4.18
N LEU A 373 -20.31 2.58 3.72
CA LEU A 373 -19.65 3.55 4.59
C LEU A 373 -20.65 4.14 5.60
N GLU A 374 -21.88 4.49 5.14
CA GLU A 374 -22.96 4.96 6.02
C GLU A 374 -23.34 3.88 7.05
N TRP A 375 -23.47 2.63 6.62
CA TRP A 375 -23.73 1.52 7.53
C TRP A 375 -22.57 1.35 8.53
N ALA A 376 -21.32 1.34 8.06
CA ALA A 376 -20.14 1.07 8.87
C ALA A 376 -19.91 2.09 9.99
N VAL A 377 -20.08 3.39 9.72
CA VAL A 377 -19.88 4.44 10.75
C VAL A 377 -20.95 4.43 11.84
N ASN A 378 -22.01 3.64 11.67
CA ASN A 378 -23.11 3.48 12.64
C ASN A 378 -23.07 2.12 13.35
N GLN A 379 -22.04 1.30 13.13
CA GLN A 379 -21.87 0.02 13.83
C GLN A 379 -21.12 0.19 15.16
N ASN A 380 -21.37 -0.76 16.07
CA ASN A 380 -20.64 -0.88 17.34
C ASN A 380 -19.57 -1.99 17.28
N LEU A 381 -19.00 -2.23 16.11
CA LEU A 381 -17.98 -3.22 15.84
C LEU A 381 -17.03 -2.73 14.73
N PRO A 382 -15.82 -3.27 14.64
CA PRO A 382 -14.88 -2.87 13.59
C PRO A 382 -15.32 -3.35 12.20
N VAL A 383 -15.21 -2.46 11.22
CA VAL A 383 -15.62 -2.72 9.84
C VAL A 383 -14.48 -2.39 8.87
N VAL A 384 -14.19 -3.31 7.97
CA VAL A 384 -13.29 -3.10 6.83
C VAL A 384 -14.11 -3.03 5.56
N ILE A 385 -13.90 -1.99 4.76
CA ILE A 385 -14.46 -1.82 3.42
C ILE A 385 -13.29 -1.81 2.44
N ARG A 386 -13.23 -2.77 1.52
CA ARG A 386 -12.15 -2.90 0.53
C ARG A 386 -12.67 -2.60 -0.88
N TYR A 387 -11.96 -1.77 -1.63
CA TYR A 387 -12.35 -1.37 -2.98
C TYR A 387 -11.13 -1.19 -3.91
N PRO A 388 -11.29 -1.41 -5.24
CA PRO A 388 -10.17 -1.41 -6.18
C PRO A 388 -9.75 0.00 -6.60
N LYS A 389 -8.53 0.12 -7.13
CA LYS A 389 -8.06 1.29 -7.89
C LYS A 389 -8.60 1.22 -9.33
N SER A 390 -9.85 1.58 -9.51
CA SER A 390 -10.52 1.62 -10.82
C SER A 390 -11.65 2.63 -10.83
N SER A 391 -12.18 2.93 -12.02
CA SER A 391 -13.48 3.62 -12.16
C SER A 391 -14.60 2.71 -11.66
N CYS A 392 -15.65 3.32 -11.10
CA CYS A 392 -16.86 2.59 -10.73
C CYS A 392 -17.57 2.09 -11.99
N PRO A 393 -18.11 0.86 -11.99
CA PRO A 393 -19.01 0.40 -13.03
C PRO A 393 -20.33 1.19 -12.99
N PRO A 394 -21.15 1.14 -14.05
CA PRO A 394 -22.52 1.62 -14.01
C PRO A 394 -23.30 0.98 -12.87
N GLU A 395 -24.24 1.73 -12.29
CA GLU A 395 -25.09 1.23 -11.21
C GLU A 395 -26.09 0.19 -11.72
N GLU A 396 -26.36 -0.80 -10.89
CA GLU A 396 -27.46 -1.76 -11.05
C GLU A 396 -28.53 -1.45 -10.01
N ASP A 397 -29.81 -1.70 -10.34
CA ASP A 397 -30.93 -1.42 -9.43
C ASP A 397 -30.78 -2.12 -8.07
N GLU A 398 -30.27 -3.35 -8.10
CA GLU A 398 -30.05 -4.18 -6.91
C GLU A 398 -29.00 -3.60 -5.95
N PHE A 399 -28.10 -2.75 -6.44
CA PHE A 399 -27.10 -2.07 -5.59
C PHE A 399 -27.68 -0.98 -4.71
N SER A 400 -28.95 -0.59 -4.97
CA SER A 400 -29.71 0.35 -4.11
C SER A 400 -30.43 -0.35 -2.95
N LEU A 401 -30.45 -1.67 -2.91
CA LEU A 401 -31.10 -2.43 -1.83
C LEU A 401 -30.40 -2.19 -0.48
N PRO A 402 -31.14 -2.15 0.63
CA PRO A 402 -30.61 -1.95 1.97
C PRO A 402 -29.47 -2.93 2.30
N VAL A 403 -28.57 -2.49 3.19
CA VAL A 403 -27.47 -3.32 3.68
C VAL A 403 -27.99 -4.26 4.76
N GLU A 404 -28.04 -5.56 4.45
CA GLU A 404 -28.40 -6.62 5.38
C GLU A 404 -27.16 -7.42 5.78
N ILE A 405 -26.92 -7.56 7.08
CA ILE A 405 -25.71 -8.21 7.60
C ILE A 405 -25.54 -9.64 7.05
N GLY A 406 -24.41 -9.89 6.43
CA GLY A 406 -24.06 -11.21 5.90
C GLY A 406 -24.71 -11.58 4.57
N ARG A 407 -25.51 -10.70 3.98
CA ARG A 407 -26.22 -10.94 2.74
C ARG A 407 -25.67 -10.14 1.57
N GLY A 408 -25.64 -10.76 0.42
CA GLY A 408 -25.36 -10.15 -0.86
C GLY A 408 -26.63 -9.87 -1.65
N VAL A 409 -26.47 -9.49 -2.92
CA VAL A 409 -27.58 -9.24 -3.86
C VAL A 409 -27.48 -10.13 -5.08
N LEU A 410 -28.62 -10.62 -5.55
CA LEU A 410 -28.72 -11.49 -6.71
C LEU A 410 -29.24 -10.70 -7.91
N LEU A 411 -28.38 -10.54 -8.93
CA LEU A 411 -28.69 -9.87 -10.19
C LEU A 411 -29.12 -10.91 -11.21
N LYS A 412 -30.36 -10.78 -11.68
CA LYS A 412 -30.97 -11.69 -12.67
C LYS A 412 -31.16 -11.05 -14.05
N SER A 413 -30.98 -9.75 -14.16
CA SER A 413 -31.25 -8.93 -15.34
C SER A 413 -30.48 -9.30 -16.60
N PHE A 414 -29.39 -10.06 -16.44
CA PHE A 414 -28.53 -10.48 -17.54
C PHE A 414 -29.01 -11.76 -18.26
N ALA A 415 -30.00 -12.47 -17.72
CA ALA A 415 -30.57 -13.66 -18.34
C ALA A 415 -31.91 -13.33 -18.98
N LYS A 416 -32.07 -13.57 -20.29
CA LYS A 416 -33.35 -13.40 -20.98
C LYS A 416 -34.40 -14.39 -20.52
N ASP A 417 -33.97 -15.58 -20.09
CA ASP A 417 -34.83 -16.65 -19.57
C ASP A 417 -34.37 -16.97 -18.15
N THR A 418 -35.09 -16.43 -17.17
CA THR A 418 -34.78 -16.62 -15.75
C THR A 418 -35.18 -18.02 -15.23
N GLU A 419 -36.05 -18.73 -15.96
CA GLU A 419 -36.55 -20.05 -15.53
C GLU A 419 -35.54 -21.17 -15.84
N ASN A 420 -34.68 -21.00 -16.86
CA ASN A 420 -33.72 -22.02 -17.31
C ASN A 420 -32.26 -21.68 -16.98
N CYS A 421 -31.99 -20.76 -16.04
CA CYS A 421 -30.64 -20.40 -15.65
C CYS A 421 -30.08 -21.38 -14.61
N ASP A 422 -29.14 -22.24 -15.01
CA ASP A 422 -28.50 -23.25 -14.14
C ASP A 422 -27.09 -22.86 -13.65
N THR A 423 -26.63 -21.67 -13.99
CA THR A 423 -25.27 -21.20 -13.75
C THR A 423 -25.26 -19.89 -12.96
N LEU A 424 -24.48 -19.84 -11.90
CA LEU A 424 -24.33 -18.68 -11.02
C LEU A 424 -22.86 -18.27 -10.90
N PHE A 425 -22.57 -16.99 -11.15
CA PHE A 425 -21.37 -16.37 -10.66
C PHE A 425 -21.60 -15.83 -9.24
N VAL A 426 -20.68 -16.11 -8.34
CA VAL A 426 -20.61 -15.53 -6.99
C VAL A 426 -19.34 -14.72 -6.91
N CYS A 427 -19.42 -13.41 -6.80
CA CYS A 427 -18.24 -12.54 -6.88
C CYS A 427 -18.09 -11.57 -5.72
N THR A 428 -16.86 -11.11 -5.48
CA THR A 428 -16.58 -9.94 -4.66
C THR A 428 -16.79 -8.66 -5.48
N GLY A 429 -17.13 -7.55 -4.81
CA GLY A 429 -17.45 -6.29 -5.51
C GLY A 429 -16.35 -5.77 -6.44
N GLY A 430 -15.08 -5.87 -6.02
CA GLY A 430 -13.95 -5.35 -6.80
C GLY A 430 -13.70 -6.03 -8.14
N ILE A 431 -14.29 -7.22 -8.40
CA ILE A 431 -14.20 -7.98 -9.67
C ILE A 431 -15.55 -8.04 -10.41
N PHE A 432 -16.56 -7.32 -9.93
CA PHE A 432 -17.91 -7.37 -10.49
C PHE A 432 -17.96 -7.00 -11.98
N ARG A 433 -17.21 -5.96 -12.39
CA ARG A 433 -17.15 -5.54 -13.80
C ARG A 433 -16.73 -6.67 -14.72
N GLU A 434 -15.67 -7.36 -14.40
CA GLU A 434 -15.10 -8.45 -15.19
C GLU A 434 -16.04 -9.67 -15.24
N VAL A 435 -16.76 -9.90 -14.14
CA VAL A 435 -17.81 -10.95 -14.10
C VAL A 435 -19.00 -10.59 -14.97
N LYS A 436 -19.45 -9.32 -14.92
CA LYS A 436 -20.54 -8.83 -15.79
C LYS A 436 -20.18 -8.97 -17.27
N GLU A 437 -18.99 -8.53 -17.66
CA GLU A 437 -18.49 -8.66 -19.04
C GLU A 437 -18.39 -10.17 -19.45
N ALA A 438 -17.97 -11.06 -18.55
CA ALA A 438 -17.96 -12.50 -18.82
C ALA A 438 -19.36 -13.07 -19.05
N VAL A 439 -20.36 -12.61 -18.29
CA VAL A 439 -21.77 -13.01 -18.49
C VAL A 439 -22.29 -12.48 -19.83
N GLU A 440 -21.95 -11.27 -20.24
CA GLU A 440 -22.29 -10.72 -21.56
C GLU A 440 -21.67 -11.53 -22.70
N ILE A 441 -20.39 -11.96 -22.58
CA ILE A 441 -19.72 -12.85 -23.54
C ILE A 441 -20.48 -14.18 -23.65
N LEU A 442 -20.84 -14.79 -22.52
CA LEU A 442 -21.58 -16.06 -22.48
C LEU A 442 -22.99 -15.94 -23.09
N HIS A 443 -23.65 -14.81 -22.86
CA HIS A 443 -24.97 -14.51 -23.40
C HIS A 443 -24.94 -14.31 -24.92
N ASN A 444 -23.91 -13.67 -25.44
CA ASN A 444 -23.71 -13.46 -26.88
C ASN A 444 -23.22 -14.73 -27.59
N GLY A 445 -22.81 -15.73 -26.85
CA GLY A 445 -22.33 -17.02 -27.34
C GLY A 445 -20.83 -17.08 -27.54
N ILE A 446 -20.22 -18.12 -26.97
CA ILE A 446 -18.82 -18.48 -27.15
C ILE A 446 -18.75 -19.94 -27.63
N ASP A 447 -17.93 -20.27 -28.61
CA ASP A 447 -17.77 -21.61 -29.18
C ASP A 447 -19.14 -22.25 -29.59
N ASN A 448 -20.05 -21.45 -30.17
CA ASN A 448 -21.42 -21.81 -30.52
C ASN A 448 -22.35 -22.21 -29.33
N GLN A 449 -21.96 -21.87 -28.12
CA GLN A 449 -22.77 -22.12 -26.92
C GLN A 449 -23.22 -20.77 -26.31
N VAL A 450 -24.52 -20.63 -26.09
CA VAL A 450 -25.13 -19.54 -25.32
C VAL A 450 -25.43 -20.04 -23.91
N VAL A 451 -24.94 -19.34 -22.91
CA VAL A 451 -25.15 -19.68 -21.50
C VAL A 451 -25.75 -18.50 -20.75
N ASN A 452 -26.93 -18.69 -20.19
CA ASN A 452 -27.53 -17.71 -19.30
C ASN A 452 -26.93 -17.88 -17.89
N CYS A 453 -26.49 -16.77 -17.31
CA CYS A 453 -25.91 -16.74 -15.98
C CYS A 453 -26.57 -15.65 -15.12
N HIS A 454 -26.73 -15.94 -13.83
CA HIS A 454 -26.99 -14.92 -12.82
C HIS A 454 -25.71 -14.54 -12.10
N ILE A 455 -25.70 -13.37 -11.44
CA ILE A 455 -24.58 -12.90 -10.62
C ILE A 455 -25.07 -12.69 -9.19
N TYR A 456 -24.37 -13.24 -8.22
CA TYR A 456 -24.54 -12.94 -6.81
C TYR A 456 -23.35 -12.13 -6.31
N ASN A 457 -23.55 -10.82 -6.05
CA ASN A 457 -22.54 -9.97 -5.46
C ASN A 457 -22.53 -10.15 -3.93
N LEU A 458 -21.39 -10.57 -3.39
CA LEU A 458 -21.23 -11.00 -1.99
C LEU A 458 -21.28 -9.85 -0.98
N ARG A 459 -21.39 -8.63 -1.30
CA ARG A 459 -21.39 -7.48 -0.36
C ARG A 459 -20.55 -7.71 0.92
N PHE A 460 -20.92 -8.74 1.71
CA PHE A 460 -20.22 -9.19 2.92
C PHE A 460 -19.34 -10.42 2.63
N LEU A 461 -18.04 -10.27 2.85
CA LEU A 461 -17.10 -11.39 2.88
C LEU A 461 -17.03 -12.01 4.28
N LYS A 462 -17.43 -11.19 5.30
CA LYS A 462 -17.61 -11.56 6.70
C LYS A 462 -18.45 -10.49 7.42
N PRO A 463 -19.45 -10.90 8.27
CA PRO A 463 -19.98 -12.26 8.40
C PRO A 463 -20.70 -12.72 7.13
N LEU A 464 -21.04 -14.00 7.05
CA LEU A 464 -21.89 -14.56 6.00
C LEU A 464 -23.15 -15.14 6.65
N ASP A 465 -24.34 -14.74 6.18
CA ASP A 465 -25.59 -15.45 6.46
C ASP A 465 -25.60 -16.75 5.62
N LYS A 466 -25.10 -17.83 6.24
CA LYS A 466 -24.91 -19.12 5.56
C LYS A 466 -26.21 -19.70 5.05
N ASN A 467 -27.29 -19.57 5.82
CA ASN A 467 -28.59 -20.14 5.43
C ASN A 467 -29.16 -19.39 4.22
N TYR A 468 -29.14 -18.08 4.26
CA TYR A 468 -29.56 -17.26 3.13
C TYR A 468 -28.71 -17.56 1.88
N PHE A 469 -27.38 -17.62 2.01
CA PHE A 469 -26.50 -17.94 0.89
C PHE A 469 -26.81 -19.32 0.30
N LEU A 470 -27.01 -20.33 1.12
CA LEU A 470 -27.33 -21.69 0.67
C LEU A 470 -28.66 -21.73 -0.07
N GLU A 471 -29.69 -21.02 0.37
CA GLU A 471 -30.97 -20.94 -0.39
C GLU A 471 -30.79 -20.23 -1.73
N ILE A 472 -29.98 -19.18 -1.81
CA ILE A 472 -29.67 -18.49 -3.09
C ILE A 472 -29.02 -19.42 -4.08
N VAL A 473 -28.03 -20.20 -3.67
CA VAL A 473 -27.27 -21.09 -4.58
C VAL A 473 -27.99 -22.42 -4.90
N LYS A 474 -29.04 -22.77 -4.17
CA LYS A 474 -29.76 -24.04 -4.29
C LYS A 474 -30.26 -24.34 -5.70
N PRO A 475 -30.86 -23.40 -6.49
CA PRO A 475 -31.36 -23.70 -7.82
C PRO A 475 -30.28 -23.99 -8.87
N TYR A 476 -29.05 -23.51 -8.66
CA TYR A 476 -27.99 -23.57 -9.67
C TYR A 476 -27.21 -24.88 -9.62
N LYS A 477 -26.87 -25.43 -10.79
CA LYS A 477 -26.03 -26.64 -10.94
C LYS A 477 -24.54 -26.29 -10.99
N ASN A 478 -24.22 -25.17 -11.65
CA ASN A 478 -22.84 -24.70 -11.88
C ASN A 478 -22.62 -23.40 -11.12
N ILE A 479 -21.59 -23.34 -10.28
CA ILE A 479 -21.30 -22.16 -9.46
C ILE A 479 -19.83 -21.80 -9.60
N ILE A 480 -19.57 -20.56 -10.02
CA ILE A 480 -18.23 -20.04 -10.20
C ILE A 480 -18.01 -18.94 -9.15
N PHE A 481 -17.09 -19.19 -8.22
CA PHE A 481 -16.64 -18.18 -7.26
C PHE A 481 -15.53 -17.36 -7.86
N VAL A 482 -15.67 -16.04 -7.85
CA VAL A 482 -14.68 -15.10 -8.41
C VAL A 482 -14.32 -14.05 -7.37
N GLU A 483 -13.06 -13.96 -7.00
CA GLU A 483 -12.55 -12.99 -6.04
C GLU A 483 -11.32 -12.25 -6.56
N ASP A 484 -11.23 -10.97 -6.26
CA ASP A 484 -10.04 -10.13 -6.48
C ASP A 484 -9.06 -10.20 -5.30
N GLY A 485 -8.98 -11.36 -4.69
CA GLY A 485 -8.06 -11.77 -3.64
C GLY A 485 -7.28 -13.01 -4.04
N ILE A 486 -6.27 -13.38 -3.25
CA ILE A 486 -5.55 -14.63 -3.45
C ILE A 486 -6.49 -15.82 -3.18
N ARG A 487 -6.49 -16.81 -4.08
CA ARG A 487 -7.37 -17.98 -3.97
C ARG A 487 -7.15 -18.78 -2.68
N ILE A 488 -5.89 -18.90 -2.24
CA ILE A 488 -5.52 -19.62 -1.02
C ILE A 488 -5.97 -18.81 0.21
N GLY A 489 -6.87 -19.38 1.00
CA GLY A 489 -7.44 -18.71 2.18
C GLY A 489 -8.49 -17.63 1.86
N GLY A 490 -8.80 -17.42 0.59
CA GLY A 490 -9.81 -16.48 0.13
C GLY A 490 -11.25 -16.89 0.48
N ILE A 491 -12.21 -16.07 0.05
CA ILE A 491 -13.62 -16.32 0.32
C ILE A 491 -14.16 -17.46 -0.57
N GLY A 492 -13.71 -17.57 -1.82
CA GLY A 492 -14.18 -18.58 -2.77
C GLY A 492 -13.94 -20.01 -2.29
N THR A 493 -12.75 -20.31 -1.78
CA THR A 493 -12.42 -21.64 -1.23
C THR A 493 -13.26 -22.00 -0.01
N TYR A 494 -13.58 -21.01 0.82
CA TYR A 494 -14.47 -21.20 1.97
C TYR A 494 -15.91 -21.52 1.52
N LEU A 495 -16.44 -20.76 0.56
CA LEU A 495 -17.80 -20.96 0.03
C LEU A 495 -17.93 -22.29 -0.70
N GLU A 496 -16.91 -22.69 -1.46
CA GLU A 496 -16.85 -24.02 -2.09
C GLU A 496 -16.92 -25.14 -1.05
N SER A 497 -16.11 -25.06 0.02
CA SER A 497 -16.15 -26.03 1.13
C SER A 497 -17.52 -26.08 1.84
N LEU A 498 -18.16 -24.91 2.01
CA LEU A 498 -19.52 -24.82 2.58
C LEU A 498 -20.54 -25.53 1.69
N LEU A 499 -20.48 -25.33 0.37
CA LEU A 499 -21.36 -25.96 -0.60
C LEU A 499 -21.19 -27.48 -0.64
N GLN A 500 -19.96 -27.95 -0.69
CA GLN A 500 -19.68 -29.39 -0.74
C GLN A 500 -20.23 -30.17 0.47
N ARG A 501 -20.29 -29.51 1.64
CA ARG A 501 -20.90 -30.06 2.85
C ARG A 501 -22.42 -30.03 2.84
N SER A 502 -23.03 -29.11 2.10
CA SER A 502 -24.46 -28.84 2.13
C SER A 502 -25.21 -29.49 0.94
N TYR A 503 -24.57 -29.58 -0.23
CA TYR A 503 -25.17 -30.06 -1.46
C TYR A 503 -24.21 -30.95 -2.24
N VAL A 504 -24.66 -32.20 -2.52
CA VAL A 504 -23.93 -33.15 -3.36
C VAL A 504 -24.26 -32.92 -4.84
N GLY A 505 -23.24 -32.97 -5.70
CA GLY A 505 -23.43 -32.97 -7.16
C GLY A 505 -23.45 -31.59 -7.83
N LYS A 506 -23.20 -30.48 -7.08
CA LYS A 506 -22.99 -29.17 -7.72
C LYS A 506 -21.59 -29.12 -8.29
N LYS A 507 -21.46 -28.60 -9.52
CA LYS A 507 -20.15 -28.31 -10.12
C LYS A 507 -19.69 -26.94 -9.65
N THR A 508 -18.45 -26.86 -9.15
CA THR A 508 -17.88 -25.60 -8.63
C THR A 508 -16.52 -25.28 -9.25
N ALA A 509 -16.21 -23.99 -9.36
CA ALA A 509 -14.88 -23.52 -9.70
C ALA A 509 -14.56 -22.27 -8.86
N VAL A 510 -13.30 -22.15 -8.40
CA VAL A 510 -12.81 -20.98 -7.68
C VAL A 510 -11.77 -20.27 -8.52
N CYS A 511 -12.04 -19.01 -8.84
CA CYS A 511 -11.18 -18.09 -9.56
C CYS A 511 -10.72 -16.96 -8.62
N GLY A 512 -9.44 -16.80 -8.47
CA GLY A 512 -8.79 -15.79 -7.66
C GLY A 512 -7.32 -15.70 -8.05
N PHE A 513 -6.57 -14.77 -7.50
CA PHE A 513 -5.15 -14.66 -7.78
C PHE A 513 -4.43 -15.99 -7.46
N PRO A 514 -3.55 -16.47 -8.37
CA PRO A 514 -2.79 -17.69 -8.14
C PRO A 514 -1.74 -17.51 -7.05
N ASP A 515 -1.14 -18.63 -6.58
CA ASP A 515 -0.03 -18.64 -5.61
C ASP A 515 1.27 -18.15 -6.25
N LYS A 516 1.29 -16.89 -6.64
CA LYS A 516 2.46 -16.18 -7.17
C LYS A 516 2.28 -14.67 -7.05
N PHE A 517 3.38 -13.94 -6.94
CA PHE A 517 3.37 -12.48 -7.06
C PHE A 517 3.14 -12.07 -8.52
N ILE A 518 2.23 -11.12 -8.74
CA ILE A 518 1.85 -10.68 -10.09
C ILE A 518 2.61 -9.39 -10.43
N PRO A 519 3.37 -9.38 -11.53
CA PRO A 519 4.19 -8.23 -11.94
C PRO A 519 3.35 -7.02 -12.36
N GLN A 520 4.03 -5.92 -12.63
CA GLN A 520 3.44 -4.68 -13.11
C GLN A 520 2.80 -4.82 -14.50
N GLY A 521 1.82 -3.96 -14.77
CA GLY A 521 1.09 -3.86 -16.03
C GLY A 521 -0.16 -3.01 -15.87
N LYS A 522 -0.93 -2.88 -16.92
CA LYS A 522 -2.29 -2.33 -16.83
C LYS A 522 -3.20 -3.33 -16.10
N ARG A 523 -4.36 -2.88 -15.59
CA ARG A 523 -5.31 -3.77 -14.91
C ARG A 523 -5.66 -5.02 -15.73
N ASN A 524 -5.90 -4.86 -17.03
CA ASN A 524 -6.23 -6.00 -17.91
C ASN A 524 -5.06 -6.99 -18.01
N ASP A 525 -3.82 -6.53 -18.11
CA ASP A 525 -2.63 -7.40 -18.14
C ASP A 525 -2.50 -8.23 -16.85
N ILE A 526 -2.77 -7.59 -15.70
CA ILE A 526 -2.73 -8.23 -14.39
C ILE A 526 -3.80 -9.32 -14.30
N LEU A 527 -5.04 -9.01 -14.72
CA LEU A 527 -6.17 -9.94 -14.70
C LEU A 527 -5.99 -11.10 -15.68
N GLU A 528 -5.41 -10.86 -16.86
CA GLU A 528 -5.01 -11.93 -17.79
C GLU A 528 -3.99 -12.88 -17.14
N ASN A 529 -2.93 -12.33 -16.55
CA ASN A 529 -1.89 -13.11 -15.87
C ASN A 529 -2.44 -13.90 -14.67
N ALA A 530 -3.49 -13.39 -14.04
CA ALA A 530 -4.18 -14.03 -12.93
C ALA A 530 -5.29 -15.01 -13.36
N HIS A 531 -5.59 -15.11 -14.65
CA HIS A 531 -6.73 -15.88 -15.17
C HIS A 531 -8.09 -15.39 -14.64
N LEU A 532 -8.23 -14.06 -14.53
CA LEU A 532 -9.42 -13.36 -14.06
C LEU A 532 -10.01 -12.42 -15.11
N SER A 533 -9.52 -12.47 -16.36
CA SER A 533 -10.09 -11.69 -17.48
C SER A 533 -11.50 -12.22 -17.83
N PRO A 534 -12.40 -11.37 -18.36
CA PRO A 534 -13.75 -11.77 -18.78
C PRO A 534 -13.77 -12.98 -19.70
N ASP A 535 -12.90 -13.03 -20.72
CA ASP A 535 -12.79 -14.16 -21.65
C ASP A 535 -12.40 -15.46 -20.95
N TYR A 536 -11.45 -15.39 -19.99
CA TYR A 536 -11.05 -16.58 -19.25
C TYR A 536 -12.18 -17.08 -18.36
N LEU A 537 -12.89 -16.20 -17.66
CA LEU A 537 -14.02 -16.53 -16.80
C LEU A 537 -15.15 -17.16 -17.63
N ALA A 538 -15.47 -16.63 -18.80
CA ALA A 538 -16.47 -17.18 -19.72
C ALA A 538 -16.07 -18.60 -20.18
N LYS A 539 -14.85 -18.80 -20.64
CA LYS A 539 -14.32 -20.13 -21.02
C LYS A 539 -14.31 -21.12 -19.85
N LYS A 540 -14.07 -20.63 -18.62
CA LYS A 540 -14.10 -21.47 -17.42
C LYS A 540 -15.50 -22.02 -17.16
N VAL A 541 -16.57 -21.24 -17.42
CA VAL A 541 -17.96 -21.71 -17.34
C VAL A 541 -18.21 -22.85 -18.34
N ILE A 542 -17.84 -22.67 -19.60
CA ILE A 542 -18.04 -23.69 -20.64
C ILE A 542 -17.37 -25.00 -20.23
N ARG A 543 -16.08 -24.95 -19.83
CA ARG A 543 -15.33 -26.12 -19.37
C ARG A 543 -15.97 -26.79 -18.15
N LEU A 544 -16.46 -26.00 -17.19
CA LEU A 544 -17.12 -26.53 -15.99
C LEU A 544 -18.41 -27.29 -16.35
N ARG A 545 -19.18 -26.82 -17.34
CA ARG A 545 -20.41 -27.46 -17.79
C ARG A 545 -20.13 -28.77 -18.53
N GLU A 546 -19.11 -28.82 -19.37
CA GLU A 546 -18.71 -29.98 -20.18
C GLU A 546 -18.03 -31.08 -19.36
N ASP A 547 -17.45 -30.77 -18.21
CA ASP A 547 -16.71 -31.72 -17.39
C ASP A 547 -17.64 -32.79 -16.84
N THR A 548 -17.60 -34.00 -17.44
CA THR A 548 -18.37 -35.19 -17.04
C THR A 548 -17.67 -35.97 -15.92
N SER A 549 -16.40 -35.70 -15.62
CA SER A 549 -15.59 -36.42 -14.62
C SER A 549 -15.94 -36.05 -13.16
N PHE A 550 -16.71 -34.99 -12.96
CA PHE A 550 -17.10 -34.49 -11.63
C PHE A 550 -18.06 -35.41 -10.87
N ASN A 551 -18.57 -36.47 -11.52
CA ASN A 551 -19.55 -37.37 -10.90
C ASN A 551 -18.94 -38.50 -10.07
N GLN A 552 -17.63 -38.71 -9.97
CA GLN A 552 -17.07 -39.87 -9.28
C GLN A 552 -15.89 -39.65 -8.32
N ASN A 553 -15.11 -38.58 -8.40
CA ASN A 553 -13.96 -38.40 -7.48
C ASN A 553 -13.66 -36.93 -7.16
N GLY A 554 -14.19 -36.46 -6.06
CA GLY A 554 -13.97 -35.11 -5.57
C GLY A 554 -12.63 -34.88 -4.85
N TRP A 555 -11.49 -35.36 -5.36
CA TRP A 555 -10.14 -34.98 -4.87
C TRP A 555 -9.11 -35.50 -5.86
N ASN A 556 -8.72 -34.70 -6.84
CA ASN A 556 -7.36 -34.69 -7.41
C ASN A 556 -7.32 -33.86 -8.71
N LYS A 557 -6.77 -32.70 -8.63
CA LYS A 557 -5.79 -31.98 -9.47
C LYS A 557 -5.90 -30.47 -9.32
#